data_50f4c7b7d68a7be6f8f4afd1151dd10c
#
_entry.id   50f4c7b7d68a7be6f8f4afd1151dd10c
#
_cell.length_a   1.000
_cell.length_b   1.000
_cell.length_c   1.000
_cell.angle_alpha   90.00
_cell.angle_beta   90.00
_cell.angle_gamma   90.00
#
_symmetry.space_group_name_H-M   'P 1'
#
loop_
_entity.id
_entity.type
_entity.pdbx_description
1 polymer ?
#
loop_
_entity_poly.entity_id
_entity_poly.type
_entity_poly.pdbx_seq_one_letter_code
_entity_poly.pdbx_strand_id
1 'polypeptide(L)'
;MYMQKPTGGYELPISEKYMISIKEAGAYFNIRSKKMRRLAETNEGSFALYSGKRYLICRPRFEEYLLKLMENPSETAEVLEEDD
;
A
#
# COMPACT_ATOMS: atom_id res chain seq x y z
N MET A 1 -6.23 25.11 -14.21
CA MET A 1 -6.25 24.81 -13.85
C MET A 1 -6.42 24.38 -13.32
N TYR A 2 -6.56 24.13 -13.11
CA TYR A 2 -6.65 23.66 -12.51
C TYR A 2 -7.16 23.12 -11.98
N MET A 3 -7.34 22.69 -11.70
CA MET A 3 -7.77 22.09 -11.22
C MET A 3 -8.16 21.80 -10.31
N GLN A 4 -8.42 21.69 -9.61
CA GLN A 4 -8.69 21.37 -8.70
C GLN A 4 -9.46 20.73 -8.27
N LYS A 5 -9.46 20.30 -7.41
CA LYS A 5 -10.13 19.67 -7.01
C LYS A 5 -10.75 19.73 -6.03
N PRO A 6 -11.13 19.41 -5.90
CA PRO A 6 -12.10 19.64 -5.09
C PRO A 6 -11.90 19.14 -3.79
N THR A 7 -11.95 18.26 -3.51
CA THR A 7 -11.79 17.81 -2.33
C THR A 7 -10.79 18.33 -1.69
N GLY A 8 -10.77 19.26 -1.51
CA GLY A 8 -9.90 19.68 -0.79
C GLY A 8 -8.68 19.63 -1.10
N GLY A 9 -8.35 19.76 -1.89
CA GLY A 9 -7.12 19.78 -2.00
C GLY A 9 -6.54 19.45 -3.11
N TYR A 10 -5.35 19.06 -3.09
CA TYR A 10 -4.70 18.65 -4.20
C TYR A 10 -4.86 17.26 -4.47
N GLU A 11 -4.78 16.85 -5.72
CA GLU A 11 -4.77 15.51 -6.10
C GLU A 11 -3.35 15.19 -6.47
N LEU A 12 -2.63 14.53 -5.67
CA LEU A 12 -1.26 14.12 -5.94
C LEU A 12 -1.22 12.76 -6.59
N PRO A 13 -0.27 12.51 -7.46
CA PRO A 13 -0.04 11.15 -7.95
C PRO A 13 0.28 10.26 -6.76
N ILE A 14 -0.10 9.00 -6.83
CA ILE A 14 0.16 8.09 -5.74
C ILE A 14 1.65 8.06 -5.40
N SER A 15 2.50 8.14 -6.41
CA SER A 15 3.95 8.07 -6.17
C SER A 15 4.46 9.22 -5.32
N GLU A 16 3.65 10.26 -5.13
CA GLU A 16 4.07 11.38 -4.31
C GLU A 16 3.36 11.44 -2.98
N LYS A 17 2.51 10.48 -2.68
CA LYS A 17 1.81 10.45 -1.42
C LYS A 17 2.57 9.60 -0.42
N TYR A 18 2.64 10.07 0.80
CA TYR A 18 3.31 9.31 1.84
C TYR A 18 2.42 8.18 2.34
N MET A 19 1.16 8.48 2.60
CA MET A 19 0.20 7.47 3.04
C MET A 19 -0.85 7.30 1.97
N ILE A 20 -1.19 6.07 1.68
CA ILE A 20 -2.18 5.78 0.65
C ILE A 20 -3.16 4.73 1.16
N SER A 21 -4.31 4.66 0.51
CA SER A 21 -5.34 3.71 0.92
C SER A 21 -5.00 2.31 0.42
N ILE A 22 -5.74 1.33 0.91
CA ILE A 22 -5.57 -0.05 0.42
C ILE A 22 -5.79 -0.10 -1.09
N LYS A 23 -6.81 0.60 -1.56
CA LYS A 23 -7.11 0.58 -2.97
C LYS A 23 -6.00 1.21 -3.80
N GLU A 24 -5.49 2.33 -3.33
CA GLU A 24 -4.39 2.98 -4.02
C GLU A 24 -3.14 2.12 -4.01
N ALA A 25 -2.86 1.49 -2.88
CA ALA A 25 -1.69 0.64 -2.78
C ALA A 25 -1.81 -0.56 -3.71
N GLY A 26 -3.00 -1.14 -3.75
CA GLY A 26 -3.21 -2.27 -4.64
C GLY A 26 -2.96 -1.91 -6.10
N ALA A 27 -3.44 -0.74 -6.49
CA ALA A 27 -3.25 -0.29 -7.85
C ALA A 27 -1.79 0.04 -8.14
N TYR A 28 -1.17 0.75 -7.21
CA TYR A 28 0.19 1.21 -7.42
C TYR A 28 1.19 0.04 -7.43
N PHE A 29 1.01 -0.91 -6.54
CA PHE A 29 1.92 -2.04 -6.43
C PHE A 29 1.44 -3.27 -7.20
N ASN A 30 0.30 -3.15 -7.84
CA ASN A 30 -0.27 -4.24 -8.64
C ASN A 30 -0.53 -5.48 -7.77
N ILE A 31 -1.14 -5.26 -6.63
CA ILE A 31 -1.49 -6.33 -5.72
C ILE A 31 -2.99 -6.23 -5.48
N ARG A 32 -3.68 -7.35 -5.48
CA ARG A 32 -5.12 -7.32 -5.29
C ARG A 32 -5.48 -6.72 -3.94
N SER A 33 -6.58 -6.00 -3.92
CA SER A 33 -6.99 -5.32 -2.70
C SER A 33 -7.14 -6.25 -1.52
N LYS A 34 -7.67 -7.42 -1.74
CA LYS A 34 -7.84 -8.39 -0.68
C LYS A 34 -6.51 -8.78 -0.07
N LYS A 35 -5.53 -9.03 -0.92
CA LYS A 35 -4.21 -9.38 -0.46
C LYS A 35 -3.56 -8.19 0.23
N MET A 36 -3.74 -6.99 -0.33
CA MET A 36 -3.16 -5.80 0.22
C MET A 36 -3.70 -5.57 1.62
N ARG A 37 -5.01 -5.80 1.79
CA ARG A 37 -5.61 -5.63 3.09
C ARG A 37 -5.06 -6.64 4.09
N ARG A 38 -4.87 -7.86 3.67
CA ARG A 38 -4.32 -8.88 4.55
C ARG A 38 -2.90 -8.51 4.96
N LEU A 39 -2.12 -7.98 4.03
CA LEU A 39 -0.78 -7.56 4.35
C LEU A 39 -0.81 -6.42 5.37
N ALA A 40 -1.76 -5.51 5.22
CA ALA A 40 -1.87 -4.41 6.15
C ALA A 40 -2.23 -4.92 7.55
N GLU A 41 -3.14 -5.88 7.61
CA GLU A 41 -3.58 -6.39 8.90
C GLU A 41 -2.45 -7.09 9.64
N THR A 42 -1.56 -7.74 8.94
CA THR A 42 -0.50 -8.47 9.60
C THR A 42 0.76 -7.64 9.78
N ASN A 43 0.78 -6.43 9.29
CA ASN A 43 1.96 -5.57 9.39
C ASN A 43 1.64 -4.20 9.94
N GLU A 44 0.64 -4.15 10.81
CA GLU A 44 0.27 -2.91 11.42
C GLU A 44 1.43 -2.43 12.27
N GLY A 45 1.77 -1.18 12.16
CA GLY A 45 2.90 -0.65 12.88
C GLY A 45 4.19 -0.71 12.09
N SER A 46 4.21 -1.49 11.05
CA SER A 46 5.38 -1.56 10.21
C SER A 46 5.16 -0.63 9.00
N PHE A 47 4.41 -1.07 8.01
CA PHE A 47 4.11 -0.18 6.90
C PHE A 47 2.62 0.15 6.83
N ALA A 48 1.83 -0.31 7.77
CA ALA A 48 0.39 -0.07 7.76
C ALA A 48 -0.05 0.55 9.06
N LEU A 49 -1.11 1.32 8.97
CA LEU A 49 -1.65 2.01 10.12
C LEU A 49 -3.16 1.95 10.03
N TYR A 50 -3.82 1.59 11.12
CA TYR A 50 -5.27 1.58 11.13
C TYR A 50 -5.74 2.92 11.66
N SER A 51 -6.43 3.67 10.84
CA SER A 51 -6.83 5.00 11.21
C SER A 51 -8.30 5.19 10.93
N GLY A 52 -9.05 5.52 11.95
CA GLY A 52 -10.47 5.64 11.79
C GLY A 52 -11.03 4.27 11.48
N LYS A 53 -11.62 4.10 10.34
CA LYS A 53 -12.20 2.82 10.03
C LYS A 53 -11.53 2.17 8.86
N ARG A 54 -10.30 2.55 8.59
CA ARG A 54 -9.63 2.00 7.42
C ARG A 54 -8.16 1.88 7.66
N TYR A 55 -7.50 1.11 6.83
CA TYR A 55 -6.07 0.98 6.87
C TYR A 55 -5.44 1.96 5.91
N LEU A 56 -4.30 2.49 6.29
CA LEU A 56 -3.48 3.32 5.42
C LEU A 56 -2.14 2.64 5.27
N ILE A 57 -1.57 2.75 4.10
CA ILE A 57 -0.28 2.14 3.82
C ILE A 57 0.75 3.24 3.67
N CYS A 58 1.86 3.11 4.39
CA CYS A 58 2.95 4.04 4.24
C CYS A 58 3.72 3.61 3.01
N ARG A 59 3.54 4.32 1.92
CA ARG A 59 4.08 3.90 0.64
C ARG A 59 5.60 3.66 0.67
N PRO A 60 6.41 4.58 1.21
CA PRO A 60 7.86 4.32 1.20
C PRO A 60 8.26 3.11 2.02
N ARG A 61 7.58 2.86 3.12
CA ARG A 61 7.92 1.70 3.92
C ARG A 61 7.49 0.41 3.26
N PHE A 62 6.39 0.44 2.55
CA PHE A 62 5.96 -0.75 1.83
C PHE A 62 6.93 -1.04 0.69
N GLU A 63 7.49 0.00 0.09
CA GLU A 63 8.48 -0.20 -0.95
C GLU A 63 9.72 -0.90 -0.38
N GLU A 64 10.12 -0.53 0.83
CA GLU A 64 11.24 -1.19 1.47
C GLU A 64 10.92 -2.65 1.78
N TYR A 65 9.70 -2.88 2.21
CA TYR A 65 9.24 -4.23 2.50
C TYR A 65 9.34 -5.10 1.25
N LEU A 66 8.94 -4.56 0.11
CA LEU A 66 9.02 -5.30 -1.14
C LEU A 66 10.48 -5.57 -1.53
N LEU A 67 11.34 -4.62 -1.29
CA LEU A 67 12.74 -4.82 -1.61
C LEU A 67 13.33 -5.97 -0.79
N LYS A 68 12.93 -6.05 0.46
CA LYS A 68 13.42 -7.14 1.29
C LYS A 68 12.87 -8.48 0.84
N LEU A 69 11.62 -8.50 0.38
CA LEU A 69 11.07 -9.73 -0.13
C LEU A 69 11.81 -10.18 -1.37
N MET A 70 12.22 -9.25 -2.20
CA MET A 70 12.94 -9.60 -3.41
C MET A 70 14.29 -10.22 -3.07
N GLU A 71 14.84 -9.85 -1.93
CA GLU A 71 16.10 -10.44 -1.52
C GLU A 71 15.92 -11.82 -0.95
N ASN A 72 14.69 -12.22 -0.65
CA ASN A 72 14.38 -13.52 -0.10
C ASN A 72 13.25 -14.13 -0.90
N PRO A 73 13.54 -14.68 -2.07
CA PRO A 73 12.48 -15.13 -2.97
C PRO A 73 11.52 -16.14 -2.38
N SER A 74 11.95 -16.96 -1.47
CA SER A 74 11.03 -17.92 -0.90
C SER A 74 9.97 -17.24 -0.05
N GLU A 75 10.30 -16.13 0.58
CA GLU A 75 9.30 -15.39 1.32
C GLU A 75 8.34 -14.71 0.38
N THR A 76 8.83 -14.28 -0.76
CA THR A 76 7.98 -13.64 -1.73
C THR A 76 6.87 -14.60 -2.16
N ALA A 77 7.22 -15.84 -2.40
CA ALA A 77 6.24 -16.82 -2.80
C ALA A 77 5.17 -16.96 -1.75
N GLU A 78 5.58 -17.03 -0.48
CA GLU A 78 4.60 -17.14 0.55
C GLU A 78 3.73 -15.94 0.68
N VAL A 79 4.28 -14.78 0.51
CA VAL A 79 3.54 -13.56 0.76
C VAL A 79 2.73 -13.09 -0.43
N LEU A 80 3.30 -13.13 -1.60
CA LEU A 80 2.66 -12.53 -2.74
C LEU A 80 1.95 -13.47 -3.68
N GLU A 81 2.30 -14.76 -3.64
CA GLU A 81 1.66 -15.62 -4.44
C GLU A 81 0.43 -16.22 -3.99
N GLU A 82 -0.14 -16.10 -2.98
CA GLU A 82 -1.19 -16.74 -2.57
C GLU A 82 -2.37 -16.45 -3.07
N ASP A 83 -3.12 -16.68 -3.34
CA ASP A 83 -4.14 -16.52 -3.83
C ASP A 83 -5.09 -15.99 -3.97
N ASP A 84 -5.56 -15.86 -3.97
CA ASP A 84 -6.62 -15.43 -4.06
C ASP A 84 -7.19 -15.64 -4.72
#